data_46cb00e8e17c4c3a7eb9d5aae953af25
#
_entry.id   46cb00e8e17c4c3a7eb9d5aae953af25
#
_cell.length_a   1.000
_cell.length_b   1.000
_cell.length_c   1.000
_cell.angle_alpha   90.00
_cell.angle_beta   90.00
_cell.angle_gamma   90.00
#
_symmetry.space_group_name_H-M   'P 1'
#
loop_
_entity.id
_entity.type
_entity.pdbx_description
1 polymer ?
#
loop_
_entity_poly.entity_id
_entity_poly.type
_entity_poly.pdbx_seq_one_letter_code
_entity_poly.pdbx_strand_id
1 'polypeptide(L)'
;FTFDGIAAHAGGEPHLGRSALDAVELMNVGVQFLREHMPRDARIHYSILDAGGASPNVVQHQASVLYMIRSNFVKDCIALHQRVDKIAQGAALMTDTTIERRFVDGLSDTVCNHALEKVLYDNFAELGVPACTPEEHAFMEKLSATYAGSDIPSGVGAENDPAFAEKVPVSYTHLRA
;
A
#
# COMPACT_ATOMS: atom_id res chain seq x y z
N PHE A 1 2.98 13.62 0.70
CA PHE A 1 2.46 14.94 1.06
C PHE A 1 3.19 15.42 2.29
N THR A 2 3.67 16.65 2.24
CA THR A 2 4.26 17.35 3.37
C THR A 2 3.43 18.59 3.63
N PHE A 3 3.04 18.80 4.88
CA PHE A 3 2.34 19.99 5.32
C PHE A 3 3.30 20.86 6.12
N ASP A 4 3.22 22.16 5.89
CA ASP A 4 3.98 23.16 6.61
C ASP A 4 3.02 24.16 7.29
N GLY A 5 3.18 24.30 8.58
CA GLY A 5 2.40 25.13 9.46
C GLY A 5 3.27 26.13 10.23
N ILE A 6 2.82 26.49 11.43
CA ILE A 6 3.51 27.47 12.30
C ILE A 6 3.64 26.86 13.70
N ALA A 7 4.87 26.76 14.20
CA ALA A 7 5.12 26.30 15.57
C ALA A 7 4.66 27.34 16.60
N ALA A 8 4.12 26.84 17.70
CA ALA A 8 3.77 27.64 18.86
C ALA A 8 3.82 26.78 20.14
N HIS A 9 3.84 27.43 21.30
CA HIS A 9 3.68 26.75 22.58
C HIS A 9 2.22 26.39 22.79
N ALA A 10 1.88 25.09 22.70
CA ALA A 10 0.49 24.63 22.69
C ALA A 10 -0.31 24.98 23.96
N GLY A 11 0.36 25.13 25.11
CA GLY A 11 -0.28 25.52 26.38
C GLY A 11 -0.27 27.02 26.65
N GLY A 12 0.68 27.76 26.07
CA GLY A 12 0.83 29.19 26.34
C GLY A 12 0.14 30.08 25.30
N GLU A 13 0.47 29.86 24.03
CA GLU A 13 0.02 30.70 22.91
C GLU A 13 -0.43 29.85 21.69
N PRO A 14 -1.35 28.90 21.86
CA PRO A 14 -1.76 27.98 20.81
C PRO A 14 -2.37 28.73 19.58
N HIS A 15 -2.96 29.86 19.78
CA HIS A 15 -3.60 30.67 18.73
C HIS A 15 -2.61 31.22 17.70
N LEU A 16 -1.32 31.26 18.00
CA LEU A 16 -0.26 31.64 17.07
C LEU A 16 0.22 30.48 16.19
N GLY A 17 -0.12 29.23 16.56
CA GLY A 17 0.27 28.04 15.83
C GLY A 17 -0.68 27.66 14.69
N ARG A 18 -0.15 26.86 13.76
CA ARG A 18 -0.89 26.15 12.71
C ARG A 18 -0.32 24.75 12.61
N SER A 19 -1.07 23.74 13.02
CA SER A 19 -0.55 22.39 13.15
C SER A 19 -0.54 21.67 11.79
N ALA A 20 0.65 21.33 11.33
CA ALA A 20 0.83 20.47 10.17
C ALA A 20 0.38 19.02 10.45
N LEU A 21 0.48 18.56 11.70
CA LEU A 21 -0.01 17.23 12.08
C LEU A 21 -1.53 17.16 11.99
N ASP A 22 -2.25 18.20 12.41
CA ASP A 22 -3.72 18.26 12.28
C ASP A 22 -4.14 18.18 10.80
N ALA A 23 -3.36 18.80 9.90
CA ALA A 23 -3.59 18.68 8.46
C ALA A 23 -3.42 17.23 7.97
N VAL A 24 -2.38 16.53 8.43
CA VAL A 24 -2.19 15.08 8.12
C VAL A 24 -3.36 14.26 8.65
N GLU A 25 -3.80 14.49 9.88
CA GLU A 25 -4.91 13.76 10.48
C GLU A 25 -6.22 14.01 9.73
N LEU A 26 -6.55 15.26 9.40
CA LEU A 26 -7.73 15.61 8.61
C LEU A 26 -7.68 15.00 7.20
N MET A 27 -6.52 14.99 6.56
CA MET A 27 -6.33 14.29 5.28
C MET A 27 -6.61 12.80 5.43
N ASN A 28 -6.08 12.15 6.47
CA ASN A 28 -6.29 10.73 6.73
C ASN A 28 -7.78 10.43 6.97
N VAL A 29 -8.48 11.25 7.74
CA VAL A 29 -9.93 11.14 7.95
C VAL A 29 -10.70 11.32 6.64
N GLY A 30 -10.37 12.33 5.85
CA GLY A 30 -11.00 12.58 4.55
C GLY A 30 -10.85 11.41 3.58
N VAL A 31 -9.71 10.75 3.59
CA VAL A 31 -9.48 9.53 2.78
C VAL A 31 -10.33 8.36 3.26
N GLN A 32 -10.65 8.23 4.57
CA GLN A 32 -11.58 7.18 5.03
C GLN A 32 -12.97 7.35 4.38
N PHE A 33 -13.48 8.59 4.27
CA PHE A 33 -14.74 8.85 3.57
C PHE A 33 -14.63 8.57 2.06
N LEU A 34 -13.47 8.85 1.45
CA LEU A 34 -13.25 8.50 0.04
C LEU A 34 -13.37 6.98 -0.20
N ARG A 35 -12.97 6.14 0.76
CA ARG A 35 -13.04 4.67 0.62
C ARG A 35 -14.46 4.14 0.40
N GLU A 36 -15.48 4.84 0.87
CA GLU A 36 -16.88 4.51 0.61
C GLU A 36 -17.29 4.70 -0.88
N HIS A 37 -16.49 5.45 -1.64
CA HIS A 37 -16.84 5.96 -2.97
C HIS A 37 -15.74 5.70 -4.01
N MET A 38 -14.97 4.63 -3.87
CA MET A 38 -13.95 4.20 -4.82
C MET A 38 -14.30 2.83 -5.43
N PRO A 39 -13.69 2.43 -6.56
CA PRO A 39 -13.87 1.09 -7.12
C PRO A 39 -13.58 -0.01 -6.07
N ARG A 40 -14.33 -1.11 -6.13
CA ARG A 40 -14.27 -2.20 -5.14
C ARG A 40 -12.89 -2.84 -5.04
N ASP A 41 -12.16 -2.92 -6.14
CA ASP A 41 -10.82 -3.49 -6.28
C ASP A 41 -9.70 -2.49 -5.98
N ALA A 42 -10.04 -1.20 -5.81
CA ALA A 42 -9.06 -0.19 -5.44
C ALA A 42 -8.68 -0.26 -3.96
N ARG A 43 -7.47 0.17 -3.64
CA ARG A 43 -6.97 0.29 -2.26
C ARG A 43 -6.19 1.58 -2.09
N ILE A 44 -6.32 2.17 -0.90
CA ILE A 44 -5.55 3.33 -0.48
C ILE A 44 -4.95 3.03 0.89
N HIS A 45 -3.65 3.10 0.98
CA HIS A 45 -2.89 2.92 2.21
C HIS A 45 -2.06 4.16 2.49
N TYR A 46 -1.73 4.40 3.76
CA TYR A 46 -0.82 5.47 4.14
C TYR A 46 0.08 5.07 5.30
N SER A 47 1.18 5.81 5.43
CA SER A 47 2.08 5.77 6.57
C SER A 47 2.51 7.19 6.91
N ILE A 48 2.44 7.58 8.18
CA ILE A 48 2.99 8.85 8.65
C ILE A 48 4.51 8.69 8.67
N LEU A 49 5.20 9.55 7.92
CA LEU A 49 6.65 9.56 7.85
C LEU A 49 7.26 10.45 8.93
N ASP A 50 6.62 11.59 9.19
CA ASP A 50 6.98 12.54 10.23
C ASP A 50 5.72 13.12 10.86
N ALA A 51 5.63 13.01 12.19
CA ALA A 51 4.52 13.55 12.96
C ALA A 51 4.82 14.96 13.54
N GLY A 52 5.94 15.56 13.17
CA GLY A 52 6.31 16.89 13.62
C GLY A 52 7.02 16.94 14.97
N GLY A 53 7.64 15.83 15.38
CA GLY A 53 8.42 15.71 16.61
C GLY A 53 7.70 14.98 17.75
N ALA A 54 8.36 14.85 18.90
CA ALA A 54 7.91 14.05 20.05
C ALA A 54 7.33 14.87 21.21
N SER A 55 7.34 16.19 21.12
CA SER A 55 6.92 17.07 22.24
C SER A 55 5.44 17.46 22.08
N PRO A 56 4.54 16.97 22.94
CA PRO A 56 3.08 17.20 22.79
C PRO A 56 2.67 18.65 23.12
N ASN A 57 3.54 19.43 23.73
CA ASN A 57 3.32 20.83 24.05
C ASN A 57 3.82 21.83 23.00
N VAL A 58 4.20 21.33 21.82
CA VAL A 58 4.62 22.15 20.67
C VAL A 58 3.66 21.89 19.52
N VAL A 59 3.08 22.96 18.96
CA VAL A 59 2.30 22.87 17.71
C VAL A 59 3.28 22.53 16.57
N GLN A 60 2.98 21.47 15.84
CA GLN A 60 3.87 20.91 14.84
C GLN A 60 3.92 21.80 13.58
N HIS A 61 5.10 22.34 13.30
CA HIS A 61 5.29 23.21 12.13
C HIS A 61 5.41 22.46 10.81
N GLN A 62 5.79 21.17 10.86
CA GLN A 62 5.89 20.32 9.69
C GLN A 62 5.47 18.90 10.03
N ALA A 63 4.72 18.26 9.12
CA ALA A 63 4.41 16.84 9.21
C ALA A 63 4.28 16.24 7.80
N SER A 64 4.54 14.95 7.66
CA SER A 64 4.48 14.31 6.35
C SER A 64 3.87 12.91 6.40
N VAL A 65 3.16 12.57 5.31
CA VAL A 65 2.48 11.29 5.13
C VAL A 65 2.71 10.76 3.72
N LEU A 66 3.02 9.47 3.63
CA LEU A 66 3.15 8.75 2.36
C LEU A 66 1.85 8.01 2.06
N TYR A 67 1.33 8.18 0.85
CA TYR A 67 0.16 7.48 0.36
C TYR A 67 0.52 6.50 -0.76
N MET A 68 -0.06 5.32 -0.72
CA MET A 68 -0.02 4.34 -1.79
C MET A 68 -1.45 4.09 -2.27
N ILE A 69 -1.70 4.35 -3.56
CA ILE A 69 -2.99 4.16 -4.21
C ILE A 69 -2.84 3.05 -5.23
N ARG A 70 -3.76 2.08 -5.19
CA ARG A 70 -3.73 0.89 -6.04
C ARG A 70 -5.09 0.68 -6.71
N SER A 71 -5.07 0.26 -7.96
CA SER A 71 -6.24 -0.18 -8.71
C SER A 71 -5.80 -1.16 -9.79
N ASN A 72 -6.73 -1.94 -10.34
CA ASN A 72 -6.45 -2.88 -11.43
C ASN A 72 -6.10 -2.16 -12.74
N PHE A 73 -6.53 -0.90 -12.89
CA PHE A 73 -6.27 -0.10 -14.08
C PHE A 73 -5.63 1.23 -13.72
N VAL A 74 -4.59 1.60 -14.47
CA VAL A 74 -3.85 2.85 -14.27
C VAL A 74 -4.77 4.09 -14.35
N LYS A 75 -5.76 4.09 -15.24
CA LYS A 75 -6.74 5.18 -15.36
C LYS A 75 -7.51 5.45 -14.06
N ASP A 76 -7.90 4.39 -13.35
CA ASP A 76 -8.65 4.48 -12.09
C ASP A 76 -7.74 4.93 -10.96
N CYS A 77 -6.49 4.47 -10.97
CA CYS A 77 -5.45 4.92 -10.06
C CYS A 77 -5.20 6.43 -10.18
N ILE A 78 -5.08 6.95 -11.42
CA ILE A 78 -4.93 8.40 -11.68
C ILE A 78 -6.14 9.18 -11.17
N ALA A 79 -7.36 8.71 -11.45
CA ALA A 79 -8.58 9.36 -10.99
C ALA A 79 -8.67 9.42 -9.46
N LEU A 80 -8.29 8.33 -8.77
CA LEU A 80 -8.22 8.31 -7.31
C LEU A 80 -7.14 9.25 -6.77
N HIS A 81 -5.99 9.30 -7.42
CA HIS A 81 -4.91 10.24 -7.06
C HIS A 81 -5.41 11.68 -7.04
N GLN A 82 -6.15 12.11 -8.07
CA GLN A 82 -6.72 13.45 -8.15
C GLN A 82 -7.72 13.73 -7.03
N ARG A 83 -8.46 12.71 -6.56
CA ARG A 83 -9.38 12.84 -5.42
C ARG A 83 -8.62 12.98 -4.11
N VAL A 84 -7.56 12.21 -3.91
CA VAL A 84 -6.68 12.31 -2.73
C VAL A 84 -5.99 13.66 -2.69
N ASP A 85 -5.54 14.20 -3.83
CA ASP A 85 -4.96 15.55 -3.92
C ASP A 85 -5.95 16.65 -3.45
N LYS A 86 -7.23 16.53 -3.83
CA LYS A 86 -8.27 17.45 -3.37
C LYS A 86 -8.53 17.37 -1.87
N ILE A 87 -8.48 16.16 -1.30
CA ILE A 87 -8.61 15.96 0.15
C ILE A 87 -7.44 16.63 0.87
N ALA A 88 -6.22 16.43 0.36
CA ALA A 88 -5.03 17.04 0.93
C ALA A 88 -5.08 18.58 0.89
N GLN A 89 -5.54 19.17 -0.23
CA GLN A 89 -5.79 20.60 -0.34
C GLN A 89 -6.85 21.08 0.65
N GLY A 90 -7.93 20.33 0.80
CA GLY A 90 -8.98 20.64 1.79
C GLY A 90 -8.46 20.61 3.22
N ALA A 91 -7.61 19.63 3.58
CA ALA A 91 -6.98 19.56 4.89
C ALA A 91 -6.08 20.78 5.15
N ALA A 92 -5.26 21.19 4.17
CA ALA A 92 -4.42 22.36 4.28
C ALA A 92 -5.25 23.64 4.48
N LEU A 93 -6.36 23.79 3.74
CA LEU A 93 -7.29 24.93 3.90
C LEU A 93 -7.95 24.97 5.28
N MET A 94 -8.34 23.80 5.82
CA MET A 94 -8.99 23.73 7.15
C MET A 94 -8.04 24.07 8.29
N THR A 95 -6.75 23.85 8.12
CA THR A 95 -5.72 24.06 9.16
C THR A 95 -4.91 25.34 8.96
N ASP A 96 -5.18 26.09 7.89
CA ASP A 96 -4.40 27.27 7.50
C ASP A 96 -2.89 26.95 7.36
N THR A 97 -2.59 25.78 6.76
CA THR A 97 -1.24 25.30 6.45
C THR A 97 -0.98 25.32 4.96
N THR A 98 0.28 25.17 4.56
CA THR A 98 0.64 24.94 3.16
C THR A 98 0.93 23.47 2.90
N ILE A 99 0.85 23.05 1.64
CA ILE A 99 1.05 21.66 1.26
C ILE A 99 2.02 21.55 0.09
N GLU A 100 2.96 20.62 0.20
CA GLU A 100 3.78 20.15 -0.91
C GLU A 100 3.40 18.72 -1.25
N ARG A 101 3.22 18.43 -2.54
CA ARG A 101 3.03 17.08 -3.07
C ARG A 101 4.25 16.63 -3.84
N ARG A 102 4.85 15.51 -3.42
CA ARG A 102 5.90 14.83 -4.17
C ARG A 102 5.37 13.51 -4.72
N PHE A 103 5.40 13.33 -6.03
CA PHE A 103 5.19 12.01 -6.64
C PHE A 103 6.46 11.18 -6.48
N VAL A 104 6.36 9.99 -5.90
CA VAL A 104 7.51 9.15 -5.57
C VAL A 104 7.74 8.13 -6.68
N ASP A 105 6.68 7.37 -7.03
CA ASP A 105 6.77 6.30 -8.02
C ASP A 105 5.39 5.91 -8.55
N GLY A 106 5.34 5.22 -9.69
CA GLY A 106 4.12 4.70 -10.29
C GLY A 106 4.38 3.53 -11.22
N LEU A 107 3.54 2.51 -11.10
CA LEU A 107 3.57 1.32 -11.93
C LEU A 107 2.26 1.23 -12.72
N SER A 108 2.37 0.85 -13.99
CA SER A 108 1.20 0.50 -14.80
C SER A 108 0.75 -0.93 -14.54
N ASP A 109 -0.51 -1.20 -14.91
CA ASP A 109 -1.04 -2.56 -15.01
C ASP A 109 -0.23 -3.38 -16.02
N THR A 110 -0.08 -4.67 -15.70
CA THR A 110 0.63 -5.60 -16.56
C THR A 110 -0.26 -6.02 -17.74
N VAL A 111 0.28 -5.92 -18.94
CA VAL A 111 -0.37 -6.45 -20.13
C VAL A 111 0.14 -7.87 -20.38
N CYS A 112 -0.76 -8.85 -20.24
CA CYS A 112 -0.43 -10.25 -20.46
C CYS A 112 -0.08 -10.53 -21.91
N ASN A 113 1.00 -11.30 -22.14
CA ASN A 113 1.37 -11.83 -23.45
C ASN A 113 1.21 -13.35 -23.44
N HIS A 114 0.04 -13.82 -23.85
CA HIS A 114 -0.32 -15.24 -23.78
C HIS A 114 0.61 -16.15 -24.59
N ALA A 115 1.19 -15.66 -25.69
CA ALA A 115 2.15 -16.45 -26.46
C ALA A 115 3.44 -16.67 -25.64
N LEU A 116 3.95 -15.62 -24.99
CA LEU A 116 5.15 -15.72 -24.15
C LEU A 116 4.87 -16.51 -22.87
N GLU A 117 3.71 -16.34 -22.27
CA GLU A 117 3.26 -17.11 -21.09
C GLU A 117 3.23 -18.60 -21.40
N LYS A 118 2.70 -18.98 -22.58
CA LYS A 118 2.68 -20.38 -23.01
C LYS A 118 4.08 -20.96 -23.16
N VAL A 119 5.01 -20.24 -23.80
CA VAL A 119 6.39 -20.69 -23.94
C VAL A 119 7.05 -20.85 -22.56
N LEU A 120 6.81 -19.90 -21.66
CA LEU A 120 7.34 -19.98 -20.29
C LEU A 120 6.77 -21.18 -19.53
N TYR A 121 5.46 -21.42 -19.65
CA TYR A 121 4.79 -22.58 -19.05
C TYR A 121 5.37 -23.91 -19.60
N ASP A 122 5.52 -24.03 -20.93
CA ASP A 122 6.06 -25.23 -21.56
C ASP A 122 7.49 -25.53 -21.05
N ASN A 123 8.33 -24.48 -20.92
CA ASN A 123 9.67 -24.64 -20.35
C ASN A 123 9.64 -25.07 -18.88
N PHE A 124 8.76 -24.51 -18.06
CA PHE A 124 8.61 -24.97 -16.66
C PHE A 124 8.12 -26.41 -16.57
N ALA A 125 7.20 -26.81 -17.46
CA ALA A 125 6.72 -28.19 -17.51
C ALA A 125 7.80 -29.19 -17.93
N GLU A 126 8.70 -28.78 -18.85
CA GLU A 126 9.82 -29.59 -19.30
C GLU A 126 10.92 -29.72 -18.23
N LEU A 127 11.32 -28.59 -17.63
CA LEU A 127 12.40 -28.54 -16.64
C LEU A 127 11.96 -29.12 -15.27
N GLY A 128 10.68 -29.02 -14.96
CA GLY A 128 10.15 -29.39 -13.64
C GLY A 128 10.54 -28.41 -12.54
N VAL A 129 10.16 -28.76 -11.32
CA VAL A 129 10.48 -27.97 -10.12
C VAL A 129 11.77 -28.49 -9.51
N PRO A 130 12.73 -27.64 -9.12
CA PRO A 130 13.91 -28.07 -8.38
C PRO A 130 13.53 -28.84 -7.12
N ALA A 131 14.22 -29.95 -6.86
CA ALA A 131 14.01 -30.72 -5.64
C ALA A 131 14.50 -29.91 -4.43
N CYS A 132 13.67 -29.81 -3.40
CA CYS A 132 14.07 -29.22 -2.13
C CYS A 132 14.83 -30.24 -1.27
N THR A 133 15.80 -29.75 -0.52
CA THR A 133 16.47 -30.55 0.51
C THR A 133 15.55 -30.83 1.72
N PRO A 134 15.83 -31.80 2.57
CA PRO A 134 15.07 -32.01 3.80
C PRO A 134 15.06 -30.79 4.72
N GLU A 135 16.14 -30.02 4.78
CA GLU A 135 16.26 -28.80 5.56
C GLU A 135 15.35 -27.69 5.04
N GLU A 136 15.28 -27.53 3.71
CA GLU A 136 14.38 -26.57 3.05
C GLU A 136 12.92 -26.96 3.28
N HIS A 137 12.57 -28.25 3.19
CA HIS A 137 11.23 -28.75 3.54
C HIS A 137 10.86 -28.43 4.99
N ALA A 138 11.75 -28.71 5.93
CA ALA A 138 11.51 -28.41 7.35
C ALA A 138 11.35 -26.90 7.62
N PHE A 139 12.09 -26.07 6.89
CA PHE A 139 11.92 -24.62 6.95
C PHE A 139 10.55 -24.17 6.41
N MET A 140 10.16 -24.68 5.25
CA MET A 140 8.86 -24.37 4.63
C MET A 140 7.69 -24.81 5.52
N GLU A 141 7.76 -25.96 6.15
CA GLU A 141 6.74 -26.43 7.11
C GLU A 141 6.61 -25.49 8.30
N LYS A 142 7.74 -25.05 8.90
CA LYS A 142 7.74 -24.07 9.98
C LYS A 142 7.14 -22.74 9.55
N LEU A 143 7.47 -22.27 8.36
CA LEU A 143 6.92 -21.03 7.81
C LEU A 143 5.41 -21.18 7.57
N SER A 144 4.97 -22.25 6.93
CA SER A 144 3.55 -22.54 6.71
C SER A 144 2.75 -22.61 8.01
N ALA A 145 3.33 -23.16 9.06
CA ALA A 145 2.67 -23.25 10.37
C ALA A 145 2.37 -21.87 10.98
N THR A 146 3.11 -20.82 10.61
CA THR A 146 2.84 -19.44 11.07
C THR A 146 1.57 -18.86 10.45
N TYR A 147 1.09 -19.43 9.34
CA TYR A 147 -0.13 -19.03 8.63
C TYR A 147 -1.29 -20.00 8.86
N ALA A 148 -1.13 -21.01 9.70
CA ALA A 148 -2.16 -21.99 9.97
C ALA A 148 -3.42 -21.31 10.52
N GLY A 149 -4.56 -21.52 9.83
CA GLY A 149 -5.85 -20.91 10.17
C GLY A 149 -6.12 -19.52 9.57
N SER A 150 -5.20 -18.97 8.75
CA SER A 150 -5.50 -17.82 7.90
C SER A 150 -5.94 -18.29 6.50
N ASP A 151 -6.97 -17.63 5.95
CA ASP A 151 -7.34 -17.73 4.54
C ASP A 151 -6.26 -17.04 3.69
N ILE A 152 -5.11 -17.69 3.53
CA ILE A 152 -4.11 -17.24 2.58
C ILE A 152 -4.64 -17.64 1.21
N PRO A 153 -4.91 -16.69 0.30
CA PRO A 153 -5.33 -17.03 -1.05
C PRO A 153 -4.26 -17.93 -1.68
N SER A 154 -4.62 -19.15 -2.03
CA SER A 154 -3.82 -19.95 -2.95
C SER A 154 -3.51 -19.09 -4.16
N GLY A 155 -2.24 -19.06 -4.60
CA GLY A 155 -1.79 -18.10 -5.63
C GLY A 155 -2.70 -18.11 -6.83
N VAL A 156 -2.89 -16.93 -7.43
CA VAL A 156 -3.73 -16.70 -8.59
C VAL A 156 -3.42 -17.75 -9.67
N GLY A 157 -4.39 -18.61 -9.99
CA GLY A 157 -4.29 -19.64 -11.02
C GLY A 157 -4.20 -21.09 -10.50
N ALA A 158 -3.77 -21.34 -9.26
CA ALA A 158 -3.75 -22.71 -8.69
C ALA A 158 -5.18 -23.25 -8.50
N GLU A 159 -6.17 -22.40 -8.29
CA GLU A 159 -7.58 -22.75 -8.12
C GLU A 159 -8.23 -23.24 -9.44
N ASN A 160 -7.69 -22.83 -10.59
CA ASN A 160 -8.28 -23.06 -11.90
C ASN A 160 -7.58 -24.18 -12.70
N ASP A 161 -6.40 -24.65 -12.26
CA ASP A 161 -5.68 -25.75 -12.90
C ASP A 161 -5.26 -26.82 -11.87
N PRO A 162 -6.07 -27.88 -11.69
CA PRO A 162 -5.72 -28.99 -10.79
C PRO A 162 -4.39 -29.65 -11.13
N ALA A 163 -3.99 -29.67 -12.41
CA ALA A 163 -2.72 -30.25 -12.85
C ALA A 163 -1.52 -29.39 -12.43
N PHE A 164 -1.71 -28.07 -12.29
CA PHE A 164 -0.69 -27.17 -11.78
C PHE A 164 -0.53 -27.33 -10.25
N ALA A 165 -1.63 -27.46 -9.53
CA ALA A 165 -1.63 -27.67 -8.08
C ALA A 165 -0.95 -29.01 -7.68
N GLU A 166 -1.06 -30.03 -8.54
CA GLU A 166 -0.45 -31.35 -8.33
C GLU A 166 1.07 -31.36 -8.60
N LYS A 167 1.55 -30.45 -9.47
CA LYS A 167 2.97 -30.35 -9.87
C LYS A 167 3.78 -29.35 -9.07
N VAL A 168 3.13 -28.36 -8.46
CA VAL A 168 3.79 -27.32 -7.66
C VAL A 168 3.49 -27.57 -6.19
N PRO A 169 4.47 -27.92 -5.37
CA PRO A 169 4.28 -28.04 -3.93
C PRO A 169 3.65 -26.76 -3.37
N VAL A 170 2.70 -26.88 -2.46
CA VAL A 170 1.94 -25.76 -1.82
C VAL A 170 2.86 -24.66 -1.29
N SER A 171 4.08 -24.99 -0.91
CA SER A 171 5.13 -24.07 -0.47
C SER A 171 5.53 -23.02 -1.51
N TYR A 172 5.38 -23.30 -2.82
CA TYR A 172 5.70 -22.32 -3.88
C TYR A 172 4.58 -21.30 -4.14
N THR A 173 3.36 -21.62 -3.77
CA THR A 173 2.22 -20.69 -3.92
C THR A 173 2.25 -19.56 -2.89
N HIS A 174 2.96 -19.72 -1.77
CA HIS A 174 3.10 -18.71 -0.72
C HIS A 174 4.21 -17.69 -0.96
N LEU A 175 5.12 -17.95 -1.89
CA LEU A 175 6.20 -17.03 -2.27
C LEU A 175 5.79 -16.00 -3.33
N ARG A 176 4.51 -15.98 -3.75
CA ARG A 176 3.96 -15.05 -4.75
C ARG A 176 3.11 -13.92 -4.15
N ALA A 177 3.23 -13.65 -2.86
CA ALA A 177 2.61 -12.49 -2.23
C ALA A 177 3.48 -11.24 -2.37
#